data_589c1e5df93458dd68b295ec881573d1
#
_entry.id   589c1e5df93458dd68b295ec881573d1
#
_cell.length_a   1.000
_cell.length_b   1.000
_cell.length_c   1.000
_cell.angle_alpha   90.00
_cell.angle_beta   90.00
_cell.angle_gamma   90.00
#
_symmetry.space_group_name_H-M   'P 1'
#
loop_
_entity.id
_entity.type
_entity.pdbx_description
1 polymer ?
#
loop_
_entity_poly.entity_id
_entity_poly.type
_entity_poly.pdbx_seq_one_letter_code
_entity_poly.pdbx_strand_id
1 'polypeptide(L)'
;MIKGDRMKIKTDSLLQEIYDNVYDLELCHTRYEFSENIAGRSKRWMSTIISQKTGPSAISLIVIRNNIMSSARATKRNKTISTAKQICSRIDKVVCERIMSDESV
;
A
#
# COMPACT_ATOMS: atom_id res chain seq x y z
N MET A 1 -23.63 3.70 11.30
CA MET A 1 -23.07 4.10 11.70
C MET A 1 -21.65 4.31 11.54
N ILE A 2 -20.89 3.67 12.03
CA ILE A 2 -19.55 3.85 11.98
C ILE A 2 -18.91 3.78 10.67
N LYS A 3 -19.52 3.13 9.74
CA LYS A 3 -18.96 3.03 8.47
C LYS A 3 -18.67 4.29 7.79
N GLY A 4 -19.50 5.27 7.96
CA GLY A 4 -19.28 6.54 7.30
C GLY A 4 -18.00 7.21 7.73
N ASP A 5 -17.60 6.95 8.95
CA ASP A 5 -16.41 7.58 9.46
C ASP A 5 -15.18 7.11 8.74
N ARG A 6 -15.14 5.85 8.39
CA ARG A 6 -13.97 5.34 7.72
C ARG A 6 -13.79 5.92 6.36
N MET A 7 -14.85 6.35 5.74
CA MET A 7 -14.73 6.91 4.41
C MET A 7 -14.10 8.26 4.39
N LYS A 8 -13.98 8.91 5.52
CA LYS A 8 -13.38 10.21 5.56
C LYS A 8 -11.88 10.17 5.51
N ILE A 9 -11.30 9.04 5.84
CA ILE A 9 -9.87 8.92 5.86
C ILE A 9 -9.37 8.66 4.46
N LYS A 10 -8.47 9.51 3.98
CA LYS A 10 -7.99 9.36 2.65
C LYS A 10 -6.66 8.69 2.54
N THR A 11 -5.61 9.40 2.67
CA THR A 11 -4.29 8.86 2.42
C THR A 11 -3.86 7.84 3.45
N ASP A 12 -4.16 8.08 4.73
CA ASP A 12 -3.83 7.10 5.73
C ASP A 12 -4.62 5.86 5.50
N SER A 13 -5.85 5.99 5.04
CA SER A 13 -6.72 4.87 4.79
C SER A 13 -6.19 4.00 3.67
N LEU A 14 -5.60 4.60 2.64
CA LEU A 14 -5.02 3.84 1.55
C LEU A 14 -3.87 2.96 2.05
N LEU A 15 -2.97 3.54 2.83
CA LEU A 15 -1.84 2.77 3.34
C LEU A 15 -2.31 1.63 4.24
N GLN A 16 -3.26 1.92 5.11
CA GLN A 16 -3.81 0.89 6.00
C GLN A 16 -4.50 -0.21 5.19
N GLU A 17 -5.23 0.17 4.17
CA GLU A 17 -5.92 -0.78 3.32
C GLU A 17 -4.92 -1.69 2.60
N ILE A 18 -3.86 -1.12 2.08
CA ILE A 18 -2.82 -1.89 1.41
C ILE A 18 -2.20 -2.88 2.40
N TYR A 19 -1.88 -2.39 3.60
CA TYR A 19 -1.30 -3.24 4.62
C TYR A 19 -2.23 -4.40 4.98
N ASP A 20 -3.52 -4.11 5.17
CA ASP A 20 -4.48 -5.13 5.55
C ASP A 20 -4.56 -6.22 4.48
N ASN A 21 -4.55 -5.83 3.22
CA ASN A 21 -4.59 -6.81 2.13
C ASN A 21 -3.32 -7.63 2.05
N VAL A 22 -2.17 -7.00 2.24
CA VAL A 22 -0.89 -7.70 2.21
C VAL A 22 -0.80 -8.67 3.39
N TYR A 23 -1.31 -8.24 4.53
CA TYR A 23 -1.36 -9.09 5.72
C TYR A 23 -2.25 -10.31 5.46
N ASP A 24 -3.43 -10.08 4.87
CA ASP A 24 -4.36 -11.17 4.58
C ASP A 24 -3.78 -12.17 3.59
N LEU A 25 -2.93 -11.71 2.69
CA LEU A 25 -2.25 -12.59 1.75
C LEU A 25 -1.04 -13.29 2.38
N GLU A 26 -0.77 -12.96 3.64
CA GLU A 26 0.35 -13.55 4.37
C GLU A 26 1.70 -13.18 3.77
N LEU A 27 1.77 -12.02 3.13
CA LEU A 27 3.03 -11.52 2.59
C LEU A 27 3.80 -10.72 3.63
N CYS A 28 3.15 -10.31 4.70
CA CYS A 28 3.80 -9.72 5.86
C CYS A 28 2.95 -10.01 7.08
N HIS A 29 3.53 -9.88 8.27
CA HIS A 29 2.83 -10.21 9.51
C HIS A 29 2.79 -9.04 10.50
N THR A 30 3.61 -8.02 10.30
CA THR A 30 3.64 -6.87 11.19
C THR A 30 3.86 -5.62 10.37
N ARG A 31 3.60 -4.46 10.99
CA ARG A 31 3.87 -3.19 10.34
C ARG A 31 5.37 -2.99 10.13
N TYR A 32 6.18 -3.56 11.00
CA TYR A 32 7.63 -3.48 10.85
C TYR A 32 8.05 -4.23 9.58
N GLU A 33 7.54 -5.44 9.40
CA GLU A 33 7.84 -6.21 8.21
C GLU A 33 7.36 -5.51 6.95
N PHE A 34 6.16 -4.96 7.01
CA PHE A 34 5.61 -4.23 5.89
C PHE A 34 6.54 -3.07 5.52
N SER A 35 6.95 -2.31 6.52
CA SER A 35 7.80 -1.15 6.28
C SER A 35 9.14 -1.55 5.66
N GLU A 36 9.75 -2.60 6.17
CA GLU A 36 11.06 -3.01 5.68
C GLU A 36 11.02 -3.79 4.38
N ASN A 37 10.12 -4.76 4.30
CA ASN A 37 10.13 -5.70 3.18
C ASN A 37 9.25 -5.29 2.03
N ILE A 38 8.17 -4.60 2.31
CA ILE A 38 7.25 -4.18 1.25
C ILE A 38 7.51 -2.75 0.84
N ALA A 39 7.69 -1.85 1.80
CA ALA A 39 7.91 -0.44 1.48
C ALA A 39 9.39 -0.11 1.27
N GLY A 40 10.30 -0.98 1.71
CA GLY A 40 11.72 -0.72 1.55
C GLY A 40 12.20 0.43 2.38
N ARG A 41 11.62 0.62 3.58
CA ARG A 41 11.93 1.72 4.45
C ARG A 41 12.32 1.21 5.83
N SER A 42 12.51 2.13 6.77
CA SER A 42 12.84 1.72 8.14
C SER A 42 11.64 1.07 8.80
N LYS A 43 11.90 0.31 9.84
CA LYS A 43 10.85 -0.43 10.56
C LYS A 43 9.67 0.42 10.96
N ARG A 44 9.90 1.66 11.33
CA ARG A 44 8.84 2.50 11.85
C ARG A 44 8.20 3.39 10.81
N TRP A 45 8.56 3.19 9.56
CA TRP A 45 8.08 4.06 8.50
C TRP A 45 6.56 4.15 8.45
N MET A 46 5.90 3.00 8.46
CA MET A 46 4.44 2.98 8.35
C MET A 46 3.79 3.72 9.53
N SER A 47 4.27 3.44 10.73
CA SER A 47 3.73 4.09 11.92
C SER A 47 3.93 5.60 11.86
N THR A 48 5.06 6.03 11.35
CA THR A 48 5.36 7.46 11.22
C THR A 48 4.43 8.12 10.22
N ILE A 49 4.22 7.49 9.07
CA ILE A 49 3.34 8.04 8.04
C ILE A 49 1.91 8.17 8.58
N ILE A 50 1.43 7.14 9.24
CA ILE A 50 0.09 7.16 9.80
C ILE A 50 -0.03 8.24 10.87
N SER A 51 0.96 8.33 11.73
CA SER A 51 0.98 9.32 12.81
C SER A 51 0.96 10.74 12.28
N GLN A 52 1.67 10.99 11.20
CA GLN A 52 1.74 12.30 10.59
C GLN A 52 0.56 12.61 9.70
N LYS A 53 -0.25 11.61 9.39
CA LYS A 53 -1.41 11.76 8.54
C LYS A 53 -1.07 12.32 7.17
N THR A 54 0.11 12.00 6.68
CA THR A 54 0.56 12.53 5.39
C THR A 54 0.37 11.56 4.24
N GLY A 55 0.29 10.29 4.53
CA GLY A 55 0.19 9.30 3.47
C GLY A 55 1.53 9.08 2.77
N PRO A 56 1.67 7.99 2.04
CA PRO A 56 2.91 7.68 1.34
C PRO A 56 3.07 8.51 0.07
N SER A 57 4.31 8.77 -0.30
CA SER A 57 4.58 9.49 -1.55
C SER A 57 4.32 8.57 -2.74
N ALA A 58 4.24 9.16 -3.93
CA ALA A 58 4.05 8.37 -5.14
C ALA A 58 5.19 7.38 -5.33
N ILE A 59 6.40 7.80 -5.05
CA ILE A 59 7.55 6.90 -5.19
C ILE A 59 7.44 5.74 -4.22
N SER A 60 7.04 6.00 -2.99
CA SER A 60 6.85 4.92 -2.01
C SER A 60 5.78 3.95 -2.46
N LEU A 61 4.71 4.46 -3.06
CA LEU A 61 3.65 3.60 -3.57
C LEU A 61 4.14 2.71 -4.70
N ILE A 62 4.99 3.23 -5.57
CA ILE A 62 5.55 2.45 -6.66
C ILE A 62 6.43 1.32 -6.11
N VAL A 63 7.25 1.63 -5.12
CA VAL A 63 8.10 0.61 -4.50
C VAL A 63 7.25 -0.46 -3.85
N ILE A 64 6.21 -0.05 -3.11
CA ILE A 64 5.30 -0.98 -2.46
C ILE A 64 4.66 -1.89 -3.50
N ARG A 65 4.17 -1.31 -4.58
CA ARG A 65 3.52 -2.06 -5.64
C ARG A 65 4.45 -3.12 -6.22
N ASN A 66 5.67 -2.74 -6.54
CA ASN A 66 6.62 -3.68 -7.13
C ASN A 66 6.98 -4.80 -6.16
N ASN A 67 7.12 -4.47 -4.90
CA ASN A 67 7.47 -5.49 -3.90
C ASN A 67 6.31 -6.42 -3.60
N ILE A 68 5.08 -5.91 -3.65
CA ILE A 68 3.91 -6.77 -3.49
C ILE A 68 3.88 -7.82 -4.60
N MET A 69 4.08 -7.38 -5.84
CA MET A 69 4.07 -8.33 -6.96
C MET A 69 5.20 -9.34 -6.87
N SER A 70 6.39 -8.90 -6.51
CA SER A 70 7.51 -9.82 -6.36
C SER A 70 7.22 -10.86 -5.28
N SER A 71 6.70 -10.41 -4.15
CA SER A 71 6.40 -11.32 -3.05
C SER A 71 5.29 -12.29 -3.41
N ALA A 72 4.27 -11.79 -4.09
CA ALA A 72 3.15 -12.64 -4.49
C ALA A 72 3.59 -13.71 -5.49
N ARG A 73 4.43 -13.34 -6.44
CA ARG A 73 4.92 -14.30 -7.43
C ARG A 73 5.78 -15.36 -6.78
N ALA A 74 6.50 -14.99 -5.74
CA ALA A 74 7.34 -15.94 -5.02
C ALA A 74 6.53 -17.03 -4.35
N THR A 75 5.26 -16.77 -4.03
CA THR A 75 4.41 -17.78 -3.40
C THR A 75 3.96 -18.84 -4.39
N LYS A 76 3.96 -18.51 -5.67
CA LYS A 76 3.51 -19.40 -6.75
C LYS A 76 2.04 -19.79 -6.59
N ARG A 77 1.28 -19.00 -5.84
CA ARG A 77 -0.15 -19.26 -5.66
C ARG A 77 -0.93 -18.32 -6.56
N ASN A 78 -1.68 -18.90 -7.49
CA ASN A 78 -2.41 -18.10 -8.45
C ASN A 78 -3.41 -17.15 -7.80
N LYS A 79 -4.05 -17.60 -6.73
CA LYS A 79 -5.01 -16.76 -6.05
C LYS A 79 -4.33 -15.55 -5.40
N THR A 80 -3.19 -15.78 -4.78
CA THR A 80 -2.43 -14.69 -4.17
C THR A 80 -1.99 -13.69 -5.23
N ILE A 81 -1.49 -14.18 -6.35
CA ILE A 81 -1.03 -13.33 -7.44
C ILE A 81 -2.18 -12.52 -8.00
N SER A 82 -3.35 -13.15 -8.16
CA SER A 82 -4.52 -12.46 -8.69
C SER A 82 -4.95 -11.31 -7.78
N THR A 83 -5.00 -11.55 -6.47
CA THR A 83 -5.36 -10.52 -5.52
C THR A 83 -4.31 -9.42 -5.48
N ALA A 84 -3.04 -9.81 -5.56
CA ALA A 84 -1.95 -8.83 -5.58
C ALA A 84 -2.06 -7.92 -6.80
N LYS A 85 -2.47 -8.45 -7.95
CA LYS A 85 -2.67 -7.64 -9.13
C LYS A 85 -3.77 -6.60 -8.91
N GLN A 86 -4.82 -6.97 -8.20
CA GLN A 86 -5.89 -6.02 -7.91
C GLN A 86 -5.39 -4.90 -7.02
N ILE A 87 -4.61 -5.23 -6.01
CA ILE A 87 -4.03 -4.23 -5.12
C ILE A 87 -3.12 -3.30 -5.92
N CYS A 88 -2.28 -3.86 -6.76
CA CYS A 88 -1.36 -3.08 -7.56
C CYS A 88 -2.09 -2.16 -8.55
N SER A 89 -3.18 -2.65 -9.11
CA SER A 89 -3.98 -1.84 -10.02
C SER A 89 -4.54 -0.61 -9.31
N ARG A 90 -4.98 -0.79 -8.08
CA ARG A 90 -5.47 0.32 -7.28
C ARG A 90 -4.38 1.32 -6.97
N ILE A 91 -3.19 0.81 -6.63
CA ILE A 91 -2.05 1.69 -6.37
C ILE A 91 -1.69 2.47 -7.63
N ASP A 92 -1.65 1.79 -8.78
CA ASP A 92 -1.32 2.42 -10.04
C ASP A 92 -2.27 3.56 -10.35
N LYS A 93 -3.54 3.36 -10.05
CA LYS A 93 -4.54 4.40 -10.31
C LYS A 93 -4.27 5.63 -9.44
N VAL A 94 -3.97 5.42 -8.18
CA VAL A 94 -3.68 6.54 -7.27
C VAL A 94 -2.42 7.27 -7.71
N VAL A 95 -1.38 6.53 -8.08
CA VAL A 95 -0.13 7.13 -8.51
C VAL A 95 -0.37 7.95 -9.78
N CYS A 96 -1.11 7.39 -10.71
CA CYS A 96 -1.41 8.08 -11.95
C CYS A 96 -2.17 9.38 -11.70
N GLU A 97 -3.14 9.35 -10.81
CA GLU A 97 -3.91 10.53 -10.48
C GLU A 97 -3.05 11.62 -9.86
N ARG A 98 -2.11 11.23 -9.04
CA ARG A 98 -1.21 12.20 -8.41
C ARG A 98 -0.28 12.84 -9.43
N ILE A 99 0.25 12.03 -10.33
CA ILE A 99 1.15 12.53 -11.35
C ILE A 99 0.42 13.49 -12.25
N MET A 100 -0.80 13.17 -12.64
CA MET A 100 -1.57 14.04 -13.51
C MET A 100 -1.95 15.33 -12.81
N SER A 101 -2.22 15.28 -11.52
CA SER A 101 -2.50 16.46 -10.76
C SER A 101 -1.30 17.39 -10.72
N ASP A 102 -0.13 16.83 -10.53
CA ASP A 102 1.09 17.63 -10.50
C ASP A 102 1.35 18.29 -11.83
N GLU A 103 1.10 17.57 -12.90
CA GLU A 103 1.33 18.12 -14.22
C GLU A 103 0.38 19.23 -14.58
N SER A 104 -0.78 19.23 -13.99
CA SER A 104 -1.75 20.27 -14.31
C SER A 104 -1.39 21.58 -13.66
N VAL A 105 -0.43 21.59 -12.78
CA VAL A 105 0.03 22.81 -12.16
C VAL A 105 1.09 23.48 -13.01
#